data_04c6fbd005681bb8a064b6c05a138897
#
_entry.id   04c6fbd005681bb8a064b6c05a138897
#
_cell.length_a   1.000
_cell.length_b   1.000
_cell.length_c   1.000
_cell.angle_alpha   90.00
_cell.angle_beta   90.00
_cell.angle_gamma   90.00
#
_symmetry.space_group_name_H-M   'P 1'
#
loop_
_entity.id
_entity.type
_entity.pdbx_description
1 polymer ?
#
loop_
_entity_poly.entity_id
_entity_poly.type
_entity_poly.pdbx_seq_one_letter_code
_entity_poly.pdbx_strand_id
1 'polypeptide(L)'
;MGKQNTRGSDVNYLAPESLQGLLVGALADAGIDIIAFEADASIAFTTLEPAQSYRDALIEYASDHRDRASEGGRLLFTREGKLFTLYPRKQDIDGHALDVFTVRHRRSSTVRPGIDWLNAEDVRADFEQSAFGIIEGEGALSPLVLASYEHGSPVMLEGEAGCGKDQIAELLYLSGSFSRQPFVRISCDILNDRSWHHLLKSADSPLYQTDMTVYIRRLHALGERRHRELLATLREGALAERCRVILSGNDIPGGGECD
;
A
#
# COMPACT_ATOMS: atom_id res chain seq x y z
N MET A 1 -13.46 -40.12 57.75
CA MET A 1 -13.32 -40.69 56.38
C MET A 1 -13.69 -39.62 55.40
N GLY A 2 -12.72 -38.85 54.95
CA GLY A 2 -12.89 -37.79 53.99
C GLY A 2 -12.32 -38.24 52.63
N LYS A 3 -13.18 -38.35 51.61
CA LYS A 3 -12.73 -38.58 50.21
C LYS A 3 -12.31 -37.24 49.61
N GLN A 4 -11.02 -37.07 49.41
CA GLN A 4 -10.48 -36.03 48.53
C GLN A 4 -10.76 -36.41 47.08
N ASN A 5 -11.56 -35.61 46.42
CA ASN A 5 -11.85 -35.71 44.99
C ASN A 5 -10.82 -34.83 44.25
N THR A 6 -9.70 -35.40 43.86
CA THR A 6 -8.75 -34.80 42.95
C THR A 6 -9.30 -34.95 41.51
N ARG A 7 -10.00 -33.94 41.03
CA ARG A 7 -10.23 -33.79 39.58
C ARG A 7 -8.92 -33.28 38.97
N GLY A 8 -8.09 -34.19 38.50
CA GLY A 8 -7.04 -33.90 37.54
C GLY A 8 -7.70 -33.54 36.24
N SER A 9 -7.53 -32.32 35.79
CA SER A 9 -7.86 -31.92 34.43
C SER A 9 -6.82 -32.57 33.51
N ASP A 10 -7.21 -33.69 32.88
CA ASP A 10 -6.44 -34.23 31.75
C ASP A 10 -6.47 -33.21 30.60
N VAL A 11 -5.51 -32.31 30.59
CA VAL A 11 -5.23 -31.46 29.45
C VAL A 11 -4.52 -32.37 28.46
N ASN A 12 -5.26 -32.85 27.44
CA ASN A 12 -4.67 -33.55 26.32
C ASN A 12 -3.76 -32.59 25.57
N TYR A 13 -2.45 -32.67 25.78
CA TYR A 13 -1.47 -31.94 25.00
C TYR A 13 -1.46 -32.54 23.60
N LEU A 14 -1.81 -31.72 22.61
CA LEU A 14 -1.67 -32.08 21.21
C LEU A 14 -0.17 -32.28 20.88
N ALA A 15 0.13 -33.24 20.00
CA ALA A 15 1.49 -33.41 19.52
C ALA A 15 1.99 -32.13 18.84
N PRO A 16 3.29 -31.80 18.93
CA PRO A 16 3.85 -30.57 18.35
C PRO A 16 3.48 -30.34 16.88
N GLU A 17 3.45 -31.40 16.08
CA GLU A 17 3.05 -31.38 14.67
C GLU A 17 1.57 -30.98 14.48
N SER A 18 0.69 -31.46 15.36
CA SER A 18 -0.73 -31.12 15.35
C SER A 18 -0.97 -29.67 15.78
N LEU A 19 -0.18 -29.15 16.72
CA LEU A 19 -0.21 -27.77 17.15
C LEU A 19 0.28 -26.84 16.03
N GLN A 20 1.34 -27.23 15.32
CA GLN A 20 1.88 -26.47 14.19
C GLN A 20 0.83 -26.36 13.06
N GLY A 21 0.21 -27.47 12.68
CA GLY A 21 -0.86 -27.49 11.68
C GLY A 21 -2.06 -26.62 12.06
N LEU A 22 -2.47 -26.66 13.35
CA LEU A 22 -3.57 -25.86 13.86
C LEU A 22 -3.23 -24.35 13.87
N LEU A 23 -2.01 -24.00 14.23
CA LEU A 23 -1.54 -22.60 14.20
C LEU A 23 -1.45 -22.06 12.76
N VAL A 24 -0.91 -22.82 11.83
CA VAL A 24 -0.86 -22.44 10.41
C VAL A 24 -2.27 -22.26 9.85
N GLY A 25 -3.20 -23.18 10.15
CA GLY A 25 -4.60 -23.06 9.77
C GLY A 25 -5.26 -21.81 10.34
N ALA A 26 -5.07 -21.54 11.63
CA ALA A 26 -5.64 -20.35 12.28
C ALA A 26 -5.07 -19.04 11.73
N LEU A 27 -3.78 -19.01 11.36
CA LEU A 27 -3.16 -17.86 10.70
C LEU A 27 -3.76 -17.66 9.30
N ALA A 28 -3.91 -18.72 8.52
CA ALA A 28 -4.53 -18.67 7.20
C ALA A 28 -5.98 -18.16 7.26
N ASP A 29 -6.77 -18.63 8.23
CA ASP A 29 -8.14 -18.15 8.47
C ASP A 29 -8.18 -16.67 8.86
N ALA A 30 -7.17 -16.20 9.57
CA ALA A 30 -7.00 -14.79 9.92
C ALA A 30 -6.46 -13.93 8.77
N GLY A 31 -6.09 -14.53 7.62
CA GLY A 31 -5.47 -13.86 6.49
C GLY A 31 -4.06 -13.36 6.82
N ILE A 32 -3.32 -14.14 7.59
CA ILE A 32 -1.95 -13.86 8.00
C ILE A 32 -1.04 -14.93 7.44
N ASP A 33 0.00 -14.51 6.73
CA ASP A 33 1.09 -15.38 6.31
C ASP A 33 2.41 -14.99 6.97
N ILE A 34 3.36 -15.90 6.93
CA ILE A 34 4.70 -15.71 7.46
C ILE A 34 5.73 -16.05 6.39
N ILE A 35 6.77 -15.23 6.29
CA ILE A 35 7.98 -15.49 5.53
C ILE A 35 9.14 -15.32 6.50
N ALA A 36 10.01 -16.31 6.61
CA ALA A 36 11.20 -16.24 7.45
C ALA A 36 12.44 -16.58 6.61
N PHE A 37 13.49 -15.77 6.78
CA PHE A 37 14.77 -15.94 6.08
C PHE A 37 15.87 -16.20 7.08
N GLU A 38 16.81 -17.08 6.71
CA GLU A 38 18.10 -17.27 7.36
C GLU A 38 19.01 -16.06 7.09
N ALA A 39 20.15 -16.01 7.78
CA ALA A 39 21.15 -14.97 7.62
C ALA A 39 21.71 -14.88 6.17
N ASP A 40 21.77 -16.00 5.47
CA ASP A 40 22.24 -16.12 4.07
C ASP A 40 21.17 -15.79 3.01
N ALA A 41 19.99 -15.29 3.43
CA ALA A 41 18.84 -14.99 2.58
C ALA A 41 18.09 -16.23 2.07
N SER A 42 18.43 -17.44 2.45
CA SER A 42 17.60 -18.61 2.16
C SER A 42 16.29 -18.56 2.94
N ILE A 43 15.23 -19.14 2.37
CA ILE A 43 13.93 -19.22 3.03
C ILE A 43 13.98 -20.32 4.07
N ALA A 44 13.93 -19.94 5.34
CA ALA A 44 13.80 -20.90 6.44
C ALA A 44 12.39 -21.47 6.54
N PHE A 45 11.37 -20.63 6.32
CA PHE A 45 9.97 -21.02 6.46
C PHE A 45 9.05 -20.04 5.74
N THR A 46 7.96 -20.56 5.15
CA THR A 46 6.85 -19.73 4.66
C THR A 46 5.52 -20.47 4.75
N THR A 47 4.46 -19.74 5.05
CA THR A 47 3.08 -20.26 4.99
C THR A 47 2.41 -19.99 3.65
N LEU A 48 3.03 -19.18 2.78
CA LEU A 48 2.49 -18.87 1.46
C LEU A 48 2.37 -20.14 0.60
N GLU A 49 1.18 -20.39 0.10
CA GLU A 49 0.92 -21.54 -0.76
C GLU A 49 1.61 -21.41 -2.13
N PRO A 50 2.19 -22.47 -2.68
CA PRO A 50 2.86 -22.44 -3.98
C PRO A 50 1.98 -22.00 -5.16
N ALA A 51 0.66 -22.21 -5.05
CA ALA A 51 -0.30 -21.90 -6.11
C ALA A 51 -0.70 -20.41 -6.16
N GLN A 52 -0.24 -19.58 -5.22
CA GLN A 52 -0.57 -18.16 -5.20
C GLN A 52 0.29 -17.39 -6.20
N SER A 53 -0.34 -16.70 -7.16
CA SER A 53 0.34 -15.98 -8.25
C SER A 53 1.29 -14.87 -7.77
N TYR A 54 1.02 -14.31 -6.58
CA TYR A 54 1.82 -13.25 -5.97
C TYR A 54 2.94 -13.76 -5.05
N ARG A 55 3.04 -15.06 -4.81
CA ARG A 55 3.94 -15.66 -3.83
C ARG A 55 5.41 -15.27 -4.06
N ASP A 56 5.91 -15.54 -5.26
CA ASP A 56 7.32 -15.34 -5.56
C ASP A 56 7.70 -13.85 -5.54
N ALA A 57 6.85 -12.99 -6.08
CA ALA A 57 7.06 -11.55 -6.03
C ALA A 57 7.01 -10.98 -4.59
N LEU A 58 6.16 -11.55 -3.72
CA LEU A 58 6.08 -11.14 -2.32
C LEU A 58 7.30 -11.60 -1.52
N ILE A 59 7.82 -12.81 -1.80
CA ILE A 59 9.05 -13.33 -1.21
C ILE A 59 10.25 -12.48 -1.66
N GLU A 60 10.37 -12.17 -2.94
CA GLU A 60 11.41 -11.30 -3.48
C GLU A 60 11.37 -9.92 -2.83
N TYR A 61 10.20 -9.32 -2.76
CA TYR A 61 10.01 -8.02 -2.08
C TYR A 61 10.44 -8.08 -0.60
N ALA A 62 10.06 -9.12 0.14
CA ALA A 62 10.46 -9.29 1.52
C ALA A 62 11.97 -9.49 1.65
N SER A 63 12.59 -10.24 0.74
CA SER A 63 14.04 -10.46 0.69
C SER A 63 14.82 -9.16 0.47
N ASP A 64 14.35 -8.30 -0.43
CA ASP A 64 14.96 -6.99 -0.73
C ASP A 64 14.90 -6.00 0.43
N HIS A 65 14.00 -6.24 1.40
CA HIS A 65 13.79 -5.35 2.55
C HIS A 65 14.16 -6.00 3.89
N ARG A 66 15.08 -6.98 3.89
CA ARG A 66 15.50 -7.68 5.11
C ARG A 66 16.20 -6.79 6.15
N ASP A 67 16.87 -5.74 5.71
CA ASP A 67 17.46 -4.71 6.55
C ASP A 67 16.45 -4.09 7.51
N ARG A 68 15.20 -3.93 7.05
CA ARG A 68 14.07 -3.42 7.84
C ARG A 68 13.68 -4.33 9.01
N ALA A 69 14.07 -5.59 9.02
CA ALA A 69 13.79 -6.50 10.13
C ALA A 69 14.43 -6.02 11.45
N SER A 70 15.54 -5.28 11.38
CA SER A 70 16.20 -4.68 12.55
C SER A 70 15.56 -3.37 12.99
N GLU A 71 14.97 -2.63 12.07
CA GLU A 71 14.39 -1.31 12.32
C GLU A 71 12.91 -1.42 12.75
N GLY A 72 12.27 -2.53 12.40
CA GLY A 72 10.82 -2.69 12.57
C GLY A 72 10.03 -1.84 11.59
N GLY A 73 8.77 -1.59 11.93
CA GLY A 73 7.89 -0.76 11.11
C GLY A 73 6.95 -1.58 10.23
N ARG A 74 6.59 -1.00 9.09
CA ARG A 74 5.61 -1.57 8.17
C ARG A 74 6.06 -1.34 6.73
N LEU A 75 5.93 -2.37 5.91
CA LEU A 75 6.14 -2.30 4.47
C LEU A 75 4.81 -2.57 3.76
N LEU A 76 4.62 -1.93 2.62
CA LEU A 76 3.45 -2.10 1.79
C LEU A 76 3.86 -2.68 0.44
N PHE A 77 3.16 -3.70 0.00
CA PHE A 77 3.35 -4.34 -1.29
C PHE A 77 2.01 -4.47 -2.00
N THR A 78 1.98 -4.15 -3.28
CA THR A 78 0.78 -4.34 -4.11
C THR A 78 1.08 -5.27 -5.28
N ARG A 79 0.14 -6.15 -5.57
CA ARG A 79 0.20 -7.04 -6.73
C ARG A 79 -1.21 -7.43 -7.13
N GLU A 80 -1.51 -7.37 -8.43
CA GLU A 80 -2.84 -7.74 -8.97
C GLU A 80 -4.01 -7.03 -8.25
N GLY A 81 -3.85 -5.76 -7.93
CA GLY A 81 -4.86 -4.98 -7.21
C GLY A 81 -5.06 -5.37 -5.74
N LYS A 82 -4.22 -6.26 -5.19
CA LYS A 82 -4.23 -6.66 -3.78
C LYS A 82 -3.17 -5.87 -3.01
N LEU A 83 -3.52 -5.43 -1.80
CA LEU A 83 -2.59 -4.79 -0.88
C LEU A 83 -2.17 -5.79 0.20
N PHE A 84 -0.86 -5.91 0.37
CA PHE A 84 -0.21 -6.69 1.44
C PHE A 84 0.50 -5.74 2.38
N THR A 85 0.36 -5.99 3.67
CA THR A 85 1.13 -5.28 4.69
C THR A 85 2.08 -6.26 5.35
N LEU A 86 3.38 -5.98 5.27
CA LEU A 86 4.43 -6.79 5.87
C LEU A 86 4.95 -6.09 7.12
N TYR A 87 5.11 -6.85 8.20
CA TYR A 87 5.70 -6.40 9.45
C TYR A 87 7.02 -7.14 9.66
N PRO A 88 8.16 -6.50 9.35
CA PRO A 88 9.48 -7.10 9.53
C PRO A 88 9.89 -7.13 11.00
N ARG A 89 10.51 -8.20 11.44
CA ARG A 89 11.07 -8.38 12.79
C ARG A 89 12.25 -9.33 12.74
N LYS A 90 13.30 -9.06 13.55
CA LYS A 90 14.30 -10.07 13.88
C LYS A 90 13.80 -10.94 15.03
N GLN A 91 13.97 -12.24 14.89
CA GLN A 91 13.56 -13.21 15.89
C GLN A 91 14.63 -14.29 16.02
N ASP A 92 14.99 -14.61 17.24
CA ASP A 92 15.83 -15.78 17.55
C ASP A 92 14.91 -16.97 17.87
N ILE A 93 15.06 -18.05 17.15
CA ILE A 93 14.32 -19.30 17.36
C ILE A 93 15.34 -20.42 17.45
N ASP A 94 15.46 -21.02 18.61
CA ASP A 94 16.40 -22.12 18.90
C ASP A 94 17.87 -21.80 18.56
N GLY A 95 18.30 -20.54 18.75
CA GLY A 95 19.65 -20.07 18.46
C GLY A 95 19.88 -19.70 16.99
N HIS A 96 18.84 -19.71 16.15
CA HIS A 96 18.87 -19.23 14.78
C HIS A 96 18.26 -17.84 14.68
N ALA A 97 19.07 -16.86 14.30
CA ALA A 97 18.58 -15.50 14.05
C ALA A 97 17.89 -15.43 12.69
N LEU A 98 16.58 -15.23 12.70
CA LEU A 98 15.75 -15.15 11.50
C LEU A 98 15.23 -13.74 11.26
N ASP A 99 15.16 -13.35 9.98
CA ASP A 99 14.42 -12.17 9.54
C ASP A 99 12.99 -12.62 9.20
N VAL A 100 12.03 -12.27 10.06
CA VAL A 100 10.63 -12.74 9.99
C VAL A 100 9.73 -11.62 9.50
N PHE A 101 8.95 -11.89 8.48
CA PHE A 101 7.92 -11.00 7.96
C PHE A 101 6.54 -11.60 8.22
N THR A 102 5.76 -10.93 9.05
CA THR A 102 4.34 -11.25 9.17
C THR A 102 3.59 -10.50 8.08
N VAL A 103 3.00 -11.23 7.15
CA VAL A 103 2.26 -10.69 6.00
C VAL A 103 0.78 -10.72 6.32
N ARG A 104 0.13 -9.59 6.25
CA ARG A 104 -1.32 -9.50 6.33
C ARG A 104 -1.90 -9.25 4.95
N HIS A 105 -2.74 -10.17 4.53
CA HIS A 105 -3.59 -9.95 3.38
C HIS A 105 -4.75 -9.08 3.82
N ARG A 106 -4.95 -7.96 3.15
CA ARG A 106 -6.29 -7.46 3.05
C ARG A 106 -7.01 -8.35 2.06
N ARG A 107 -7.92 -9.18 2.53
CA ARG A 107 -8.97 -9.69 1.66
C ARG A 107 -9.64 -8.46 1.06
N SER A 108 -9.24 -8.11 -0.15
CA SER A 108 -9.92 -7.12 -0.95
C SER A 108 -11.31 -7.67 -1.27
N SER A 109 -12.15 -7.78 -0.24
CA SER A 109 -13.54 -8.19 -0.44
C SER A 109 -14.37 -7.08 -1.05
N THR A 110 -13.79 -5.92 -1.31
CA THR A 110 -14.47 -4.81 -1.95
C THR A 110 -13.47 -3.99 -2.75
N VAL A 111 -13.39 -4.26 -4.06
CA VAL A 111 -13.00 -3.22 -5.01
C VAL A 111 -13.83 -1.99 -4.65
N ARG A 112 -13.17 -0.93 -4.19
CA ARG A 112 -13.87 0.31 -3.83
C ARG A 112 -13.90 1.19 -5.05
N PRO A 113 -15.09 1.48 -5.60
CA PRO A 113 -15.18 2.38 -6.74
C PRO A 113 -14.39 3.67 -6.49
N GLY A 114 -13.50 3.99 -7.40
CA GLY A 114 -12.69 5.20 -7.34
C GLY A 114 -11.43 5.14 -6.48
N ILE A 115 -11.04 3.98 -5.94
CA ILE A 115 -9.78 3.81 -5.20
C ILE A 115 -9.06 2.58 -5.74
N ASP A 116 -7.97 2.82 -6.49
CA ASP A 116 -7.15 1.79 -7.11
C ASP A 116 -5.77 1.74 -6.46
N TRP A 117 -5.33 0.54 -6.11
CA TRP A 117 -4.00 0.27 -5.60
C TRP A 117 -3.16 -0.37 -6.70
N LEU A 118 -2.10 0.30 -7.11
CA LEU A 118 -1.27 -0.07 -8.24
C LEU A 118 0.19 -0.23 -7.78
N ASN A 119 0.94 -1.07 -8.48
CA ASN A 119 2.39 -1.14 -8.37
C ASN A 119 3.05 -0.49 -9.59
N ALA A 120 4.39 -0.44 -9.61
CA ALA A 120 5.13 0.15 -10.71
C ALA A 120 4.90 -0.54 -12.07
N GLU A 121 4.66 -1.86 -12.06
CA GLU A 121 4.37 -2.59 -13.30
C GLU A 121 3.00 -2.23 -13.85
N ASP A 122 1.98 -2.15 -12.97
CA ASP A 122 0.62 -1.74 -13.35
C ASP A 122 0.63 -0.33 -13.92
N VAL A 123 1.31 0.62 -13.23
CA VAL A 123 1.43 2.01 -13.68
C VAL A 123 2.20 2.13 -14.98
N ARG A 124 3.28 1.36 -15.16
CA ARG A 124 4.05 1.34 -16.40
C ARG A 124 3.22 0.80 -17.56
N ALA A 125 2.47 -0.26 -17.34
CA ALA A 125 1.58 -0.80 -18.36
C ALA A 125 0.49 0.19 -18.78
N ASP A 126 -0.12 0.90 -17.82
CA ASP A 126 -1.08 1.99 -18.10
C ASP A 126 -0.43 3.11 -18.92
N PHE A 127 0.78 3.55 -18.52
CA PHE A 127 1.53 4.61 -19.20
C PHE A 127 1.92 4.23 -20.63
N GLU A 128 2.49 3.04 -20.84
CA GLU A 128 2.93 2.55 -22.16
C GLU A 128 1.75 2.35 -23.14
N GLN A 129 0.58 2.02 -22.65
CA GLN A 129 -0.65 1.91 -23.44
C GLN A 129 -1.25 3.27 -23.78
N SER A 130 -0.79 4.34 -23.15
CA SER A 130 -1.27 5.69 -23.41
C SER A 130 -0.61 6.30 -24.64
N ALA A 131 -1.25 7.32 -25.22
CA ALA A 131 -0.67 8.08 -26.32
C ALA A 131 0.65 8.81 -25.94
N PHE A 132 0.89 9.04 -24.64
CA PHE A 132 2.11 9.65 -24.12
C PHE A 132 3.28 8.66 -24.06
N GLY A 133 3.04 7.36 -23.89
CA GLY A 133 4.08 6.33 -23.96
C GLY A 133 4.78 6.25 -25.32
N ILE A 134 4.15 6.81 -26.35
CA ILE A 134 4.70 6.91 -27.71
C ILE A 134 5.59 8.15 -27.88
N ILE A 135 5.40 9.18 -27.06
CA ILE A 135 6.18 10.42 -27.11
C ILE A 135 7.23 10.29 -25.98
N GLU A 136 8.49 10.14 -26.34
CA GLU A 136 9.63 9.99 -25.43
C GLU A 136 9.49 10.81 -24.13
N GLY A 137 9.06 10.13 -23.04
CA GLY A 137 8.48 10.80 -21.88
C GLY A 137 9.47 11.45 -20.93
N GLU A 138 10.80 11.19 -21.00
CA GLU A 138 11.76 11.74 -20.04
C GLU A 138 11.93 13.27 -20.16
N GLY A 139 11.66 13.85 -21.33
CA GLY A 139 11.70 15.31 -21.52
C GLY A 139 10.40 16.04 -21.14
N ALA A 140 9.33 15.30 -20.81
CA ALA A 140 8.03 15.89 -20.51
C ALA A 140 7.94 16.50 -19.11
N LEU A 141 8.81 16.08 -18.17
CA LEU A 141 8.83 16.59 -16.80
C LEU A 141 9.83 17.75 -16.67
N SER A 142 9.33 18.87 -16.17
CA SER A 142 10.22 19.94 -15.69
C SER A 142 11.06 19.43 -14.53
N PRO A 143 12.41 19.61 -14.53
CA PRO A 143 13.27 19.25 -13.41
C PRO A 143 12.80 19.85 -12.06
N LEU A 144 12.18 21.03 -12.10
CA LEU A 144 11.62 21.69 -10.91
C LEU A 144 10.43 20.90 -10.34
N VAL A 145 9.54 20.42 -11.20
CA VAL A 145 8.37 19.62 -10.77
C VAL A 145 8.82 18.29 -10.17
N LEU A 146 9.80 17.63 -10.80
CA LEU A 146 10.36 16.39 -10.27
C LEU A 146 11.06 16.63 -8.92
N ALA A 147 11.85 17.70 -8.79
CA ALA A 147 12.49 18.06 -7.53
C ALA A 147 11.45 18.34 -6.42
N SER A 148 10.36 19.05 -6.73
CA SER A 148 9.27 19.31 -5.77
C SER A 148 8.61 18.02 -5.31
N TYR A 149 8.34 17.11 -6.23
CA TYR A 149 7.80 15.79 -5.92
C TYR A 149 8.75 14.99 -5.02
N GLU A 150 10.04 14.94 -5.34
CA GLU A 150 11.05 14.24 -4.55
C GLU A 150 11.22 14.81 -3.13
N HIS A 151 11.09 16.12 -2.96
CA HIS A 151 11.12 16.77 -1.63
C HIS A 151 9.83 16.61 -0.83
N GLY A 152 8.81 15.93 -1.38
CA GLY A 152 7.54 15.67 -0.70
C GLY A 152 6.54 16.82 -0.77
N SER A 153 6.80 17.85 -1.54
CA SER A 153 5.82 18.90 -1.79
C SER A 153 4.66 18.35 -2.63
N PRO A 154 3.40 18.63 -2.27
CA PRO A 154 2.27 18.28 -3.09
C PRO A 154 2.38 18.91 -4.49
N VAL A 155 2.12 18.11 -5.52
CA VAL A 155 2.13 18.58 -6.91
C VAL A 155 0.68 18.72 -7.38
N MET A 156 0.31 19.89 -7.89
CA MET A 156 -1.00 20.14 -8.51
C MET A 156 -0.85 20.18 -10.02
N LEU A 157 -1.63 19.35 -10.71
CA LEU A 157 -1.71 19.28 -12.18
C LEU A 157 -3.02 19.91 -12.64
N GLU A 158 -2.94 21.05 -13.30
CA GLU A 158 -4.09 21.77 -13.85
C GLU A 158 -4.07 21.77 -15.36
N GLY A 159 -5.23 21.81 -15.99
CA GLY A 159 -5.39 21.86 -17.43
C GLY A 159 -6.71 21.25 -17.89
N GLU A 160 -6.95 21.33 -19.18
CA GLU A 160 -8.18 20.82 -19.82
C GLU A 160 -8.34 19.30 -19.70
N ALA A 161 -9.56 18.81 -19.90
CA ALA A 161 -9.81 17.39 -19.98
C ALA A 161 -9.01 16.75 -21.12
N GLY A 162 -8.36 15.62 -20.86
CA GLY A 162 -7.59 14.90 -21.88
C GLY A 162 -6.18 15.43 -22.18
N CYS A 163 -5.70 16.49 -21.48
CA CYS A 163 -4.35 17.03 -21.71
C CYS A 163 -3.20 16.20 -21.10
N GLY A 164 -3.46 14.98 -20.63
CA GLY A 164 -2.40 14.07 -20.18
C GLY A 164 -2.01 14.18 -18.71
N LYS A 165 -2.85 14.74 -17.83
CA LYS A 165 -2.55 14.86 -16.39
C LYS A 165 -2.30 13.51 -15.72
N ASP A 166 -3.05 12.48 -16.11
CA ASP A 166 -2.89 11.14 -15.56
C ASP A 166 -1.50 10.58 -15.92
N GLN A 167 -1.07 10.76 -17.17
CA GLN A 167 0.23 10.33 -17.67
C GLN A 167 1.39 11.10 -17.01
N ILE A 168 1.22 12.39 -16.75
CA ILE A 168 2.21 13.17 -15.99
C ILE A 168 2.33 12.68 -14.55
N ALA A 169 1.22 12.34 -13.89
CA ALA A 169 1.24 11.76 -12.55
C ALA A 169 1.93 10.39 -12.52
N GLU A 170 1.66 9.54 -13.50
CA GLU A 170 2.31 8.24 -13.68
C GLU A 170 3.81 8.40 -13.93
N LEU A 171 4.20 9.33 -14.81
CA LEU A 171 5.60 9.61 -15.12
C LEU A 171 6.36 10.15 -13.90
N LEU A 172 5.76 11.05 -13.10
CA LEU A 172 6.33 11.52 -11.84
C LEU A 172 6.62 10.36 -10.88
N TYR A 173 5.66 9.45 -10.73
CA TYR A 173 5.83 8.27 -9.89
C TYR A 173 6.93 7.34 -10.42
N LEU A 174 6.91 7.01 -11.72
CA LEU A 174 7.87 6.09 -12.34
C LEU A 174 9.30 6.64 -12.35
N SER A 175 9.46 7.96 -12.46
CA SER A 175 10.76 8.64 -12.47
C SER A 175 11.28 8.95 -11.06
N GLY A 176 10.43 8.87 -10.05
CA GLY A 176 10.76 9.26 -8.68
C GLY A 176 11.30 8.11 -7.84
N SER A 177 11.91 8.47 -6.70
CA SER A 177 12.44 7.53 -5.71
C SER A 177 11.37 6.62 -5.08
N PHE A 178 10.10 7.03 -5.14
CA PHE A 178 8.95 6.29 -4.63
C PHE A 178 8.36 5.26 -5.61
N SER A 179 8.97 5.02 -6.76
CA SER A 179 8.49 4.08 -7.77
C SER A 179 8.44 2.61 -7.32
N ARG A 180 9.13 2.26 -6.23
CA ARG A 180 9.05 0.93 -5.61
C ARG A 180 7.94 0.79 -4.57
N GLN A 181 7.32 1.91 -4.18
CA GLN A 181 6.24 1.96 -3.21
C GLN A 181 4.88 1.92 -3.92
N PRO A 182 3.78 1.61 -3.23
CA PRO A 182 2.46 1.61 -3.85
C PRO A 182 2.08 2.96 -4.45
N PHE A 183 1.39 2.92 -5.59
CA PHE A 183 0.71 4.06 -6.20
C PHE A 183 -0.78 3.91 -5.99
N VAL A 184 -1.40 4.88 -5.31
CA VAL A 184 -2.84 4.86 -5.04
C VAL A 184 -3.52 5.93 -5.87
N ARG A 185 -4.38 5.51 -6.78
CA ARG A 185 -5.18 6.41 -7.63
C ARG A 185 -6.58 6.56 -7.04
N ILE A 186 -6.94 7.79 -6.69
CA ILE A 186 -8.26 8.16 -6.17
C ILE A 186 -8.98 8.99 -7.22
N SER A 187 -10.05 8.44 -7.79
CA SER A 187 -10.82 9.04 -8.88
C SER A 187 -12.10 9.67 -8.32
N CYS A 188 -12.09 10.99 -8.14
CA CYS A 188 -13.16 11.71 -7.45
C CYS A 188 -14.53 11.62 -8.14
N ASP A 189 -14.54 11.43 -9.45
CA ASP A 189 -15.76 11.29 -10.27
C ASP A 189 -16.46 9.93 -10.11
N ILE A 190 -15.75 8.91 -9.62
CA ILE A 190 -16.26 7.53 -9.45
C ILE A 190 -16.56 7.22 -7.98
N LEU A 191 -16.09 8.04 -7.04
CA LEU A 191 -16.30 7.82 -5.61
C LEU A 191 -17.79 7.85 -5.25
N ASN A 192 -18.34 6.71 -4.82
CA ASN A 192 -19.66 6.64 -4.21
C ASN A 192 -19.59 6.99 -2.69
N ASP A 193 -20.76 7.10 -2.03
CA ASP A 193 -20.81 7.47 -0.61
C ASP A 193 -20.07 6.50 0.31
N ARG A 194 -20.09 5.20 -0.01
CA ARG A 194 -19.37 4.17 0.76
C ARG A 194 -17.86 4.32 0.62
N SER A 195 -17.38 4.55 -0.62
CA SER A 195 -15.95 4.80 -0.89
C SER A 195 -15.51 6.11 -0.25
N TRP A 196 -16.35 7.15 -0.32
CA TRP A 196 -16.10 8.43 0.33
C TRP A 196 -15.98 8.31 1.85
N HIS A 197 -16.93 7.62 2.48
CA HIS A 197 -16.88 7.38 3.93
C HIS A 197 -15.63 6.59 4.33
N HIS A 198 -15.27 5.56 3.56
CA HIS A 198 -14.04 4.81 3.80
C HIS A 198 -12.81 5.69 3.67
N LEU A 199 -12.74 6.52 2.63
CA LEU A 199 -11.60 7.40 2.36
C LEU A 199 -11.34 8.35 3.54
N LEU A 200 -12.37 8.92 4.14
CA LEU A 200 -12.23 9.92 5.20
C LEU A 200 -12.22 9.36 6.62
N LYS A 201 -12.79 8.18 6.87
CA LYS A 201 -13.04 7.69 8.24
C LYS A 201 -12.42 6.35 8.59
N SER A 202 -11.98 5.57 7.61
CA SER A 202 -11.38 4.26 7.89
C SER A 202 -9.90 4.40 8.22
N ALA A 203 -9.44 3.79 9.30
CA ALA A 203 -8.01 3.67 9.60
C ALA A 203 -7.22 3.00 8.46
N ASP A 204 -7.93 2.26 7.63
CA ASP A 204 -7.40 1.55 6.48
C ASP A 204 -7.42 2.37 5.18
N SER A 205 -7.90 3.61 5.22
CA SER A 205 -7.87 4.50 4.07
C SER A 205 -6.43 4.81 3.63
N PRO A 206 -6.19 4.96 2.32
CA PRO A 206 -4.90 5.43 1.83
C PRO A 206 -4.48 6.78 2.44
N LEU A 207 -5.43 7.63 2.83
CA LEU A 207 -5.11 8.93 3.45
C LEU A 207 -4.48 8.81 4.85
N TYR A 208 -4.54 7.65 5.49
CA TYR A 208 -3.92 7.38 6.80
C TYR A 208 -2.74 6.42 6.74
N GLN A 209 -2.31 6.03 5.54
CA GLN A 209 -1.13 5.19 5.33
C GLN A 209 0.15 6.05 5.19
N THR A 210 1.30 5.38 5.03
CA THR A 210 2.63 5.99 4.84
C THR A 210 3.36 5.32 3.70
N ASP A 211 4.43 5.93 3.21
CA ASP A 211 5.36 5.34 2.24
C ASP A 211 4.66 4.91 0.94
N MET A 212 3.97 5.83 0.29
CA MET A 212 3.31 5.61 -0.99
C MET A 212 3.17 6.91 -1.77
N THR A 213 2.79 6.81 -3.03
CA THR A 213 2.30 7.93 -3.82
C THR A 213 0.77 7.91 -3.85
N VAL A 214 0.14 9.02 -3.46
CA VAL A 214 -1.31 9.19 -3.51
C VAL A 214 -1.64 10.20 -4.62
N TYR A 215 -2.29 9.72 -5.66
CA TYR A 215 -2.77 10.54 -6.76
C TYR A 215 -4.28 10.73 -6.68
N ILE A 216 -4.72 11.95 -6.39
CA ILE A 216 -6.14 12.33 -6.33
C ILE A 216 -6.49 13.08 -7.60
N ARG A 217 -7.27 12.44 -8.47
CA ARG A 217 -7.60 12.99 -9.77
C ARG A 217 -9.04 13.47 -9.86
N ARG A 218 -9.27 14.42 -10.79
CA ARG A 218 -10.57 14.99 -11.10
C ARG A 218 -11.23 15.66 -9.89
N LEU A 219 -10.46 16.45 -9.15
CA LEU A 219 -10.95 17.19 -7.98
C LEU A 219 -12.17 18.05 -8.30
N HIS A 220 -12.28 18.61 -9.52
CA HIS A 220 -13.41 19.39 -9.99
C HIS A 220 -14.75 18.61 -9.98
N ALA A 221 -14.71 17.27 -9.97
CA ALA A 221 -15.92 16.45 -9.86
C ALA A 221 -16.53 16.40 -8.44
N LEU A 222 -15.76 16.86 -7.43
CA LEU A 222 -16.27 16.98 -6.08
C LEU A 222 -17.14 18.21 -5.92
N GLY A 223 -18.33 18.05 -5.32
CA GLY A 223 -19.08 19.21 -4.85
C GLY A 223 -18.33 19.92 -3.70
N GLU A 224 -18.63 21.19 -3.49
CA GLU A 224 -17.94 22.09 -2.55
C GLU A 224 -17.80 21.50 -1.12
N ARG A 225 -18.81 20.81 -0.63
CA ARG A 225 -18.77 20.16 0.68
C ARG A 225 -17.69 19.08 0.74
N ARG A 226 -17.68 18.15 -0.22
CA ARG A 226 -16.70 17.06 -0.27
C ARG A 226 -15.28 17.59 -0.49
N HIS A 227 -15.15 18.63 -1.29
CA HIS A 227 -13.87 19.31 -1.49
C HIS A 227 -13.30 19.84 -0.17
N ARG A 228 -14.11 20.57 0.61
CA ARG A 228 -13.69 21.07 1.94
C ARG A 228 -13.36 19.94 2.91
N GLU A 229 -14.17 18.89 2.96
CA GLU A 229 -13.92 17.72 3.80
C GLU A 229 -12.59 17.03 3.44
N LEU A 230 -12.31 16.86 2.14
CA LEU A 230 -11.05 16.27 1.67
C LEU A 230 -9.85 17.12 2.07
N LEU A 231 -9.88 18.42 1.78
CA LEU A 231 -8.78 19.34 2.11
C LEU A 231 -8.51 19.38 3.62
N ALA A 232 -9.54 19.39 4.44
CA ALA A 232 -9.38 19.30 5.90
C ALA A 232 -8.67 18.02 6.30
N THR A 233 -9.12 16.86 5.77
CA THR A 233 -8.50 15.55 6.05
C THR A 233 -7.02 15.50 5.61
N LEU A 234 -6.69 16.03 4.44
CA LEU A 234 -5.31 16.05 3.95
C LEU A 234 -4.39 16.90 4.83
N ARG A 235 -4.88 18.05 5.32
CA ARG A 235 -4.12 18.96 6.21
C ARG A 235 -3.98 18.36 7.60
N GLU A 236 -5.09 17.96 8.23
CA GLU A 236 -5.10 17.39 9.58
C GLU A 236 -4.28 16.11 9.67
N GLY A 237 -4.31 15.28 8.62
CA GLY A 237 -3.57 14.04 8.54
C GLY A 237 -2.10 14.22 8.17
N ALA A 238 -1.63 15.43 7.84
CA ALA A 238 -0.27 15.70 7.37
C ALA A 238 0.19 14.70 6.29
N LEU A 239 -0.68 14.41 5.32
CA LEU A 239 -0.44 13.36 4.31
C LEU A 239 0.85 13.60 3.54
N ALA A 240 1.16 14.85 3.20
CA ALA A 240 2.36 15.21 2.45
C ALA A 240 3.68 14.95 3.20
N GLU A 241 3.65 14.84 4.53
CA GLU A 241 4.83 14.48 5.33
C GLU A 241 5.13 12.97 5.28
N ARG A 242 4.13 12.16 4.95
CA ARG A 242 4.20 10.70 4.99
C ARG A 242 4.16 10.03 3.62
N CYS A 243 3.64 10.73 2.62
CA CYS A 243 3.40 10.23 1.27
C CYS A 243 3.83 11.26 0.24
N ARG A 244 4.02 10.82 -1.00
CA ARG A 244 4.06 11.73 -2.15
C ARG A 244 2.62 12.00 -2.58
N VAL A 245 2.25 13.26 -2.77
CA VAL A 245 0.87 13.67 -3.09
C VAL A 245 0.84 14.36 -4.43
N ILE A 246 0.03 13.83 -5.33
CA ILE A 246 -0.27 14.43 -6.63
C ILE A 246 -1.77 14.69 -6.69
N LEU A 247 -2.15 15.87 -7.09
CA LEU A 247 -3.53 16.30 -7.25
C LEU A 247 -3.79 16.66 -8.72
N SER A 248 -4.98 16.41 -9.23
CA SER A 248 -5.34 16.96 -10.54
C SER A 248 -6.79 17.44 -10.62
N GLY A 249 -6.96 18.52 -11.37
CA GLY A 249 -8.26 19.13 -11.66
C GLY A 249 -8.29 19.73 -13.06
N ASN A 250 -9.48 20.02 -13.53
CA ASN A 250 -9.64 21.01 -14.61
C ASN A 250 -9.57 22.39 -13.95
N ASP A 251 -9.42 23.45 -14.75
CA ASP A 251 -9.39 24.81 -14.24
C ASP A 251 -10.46 25.01 -13.18
N ILE A 252 -10.02 25.24 -11.95
CA ILE A 252 -10.92 25.55 -10.84
C ILE A 252 -11.32 27.01 -11.06
N PRO A 253 -12.61 27.31 -11.38
CA PRO A 253 -13.04 28.69 -11.49
C PRO A 253 -12.86 29.36 -10.13
N GLY A 254 -11.85 30.18 -9.97
CA GLY A 254 -11.58 30.89 -8.72
C GLY A 254 -10.11 31.00 -8.33
N GLY A 255 -9.17 30.48 -9.10
CA GLY A 255 -7.74 30.80 -9.00
C GLY A 255 -7.46 32.22 -9.52
N GLY A 256 -8.30 33.19 -9.11
CA GLY A 256 -8.10 34.59 -9.40
C GLY A 256 -6.97 35.12 -8.54
N GLU A 257 -5.96 35.63 -9.24
CA GLU A 257 -5.03 36.68 -8.82
C GLU A 257 -4.68 36.70 -7.33
N CYS A 258 -3.57 36.07 -7.01
CA CYS A 258 -2.77 36.52 -5.86
C CYS A 258 -2.07 37.83 -6.29
N ASP A 259 -2.65 38.96 -5.90
CA ASP A 259 -1.93 40.22 -5.82
C ASP A 259 -0.81 40.14 -4.76
#